data_982bf464fce241b4830e91e32db6eb6a
#
_entry.id   982bf464fce241b4830e91e32db6eb6a
#
_cell.length_a   1.000
_cell.length_b   1.000
_cell.length_c   1.000
_cell.angle_alpha   90.00
_cell.angle_beta   90.00
_cell.angle_gamma   90.00
#
_symmetry.space_group_name_H-M   'P 1'
#
loop_
_entity.id
_entity.type
_entity.pdbx_description
1 polymer ?
#
loop_
_entity_poly.entity_id
_entity_poly.type
_entity_poly.pdbx_seq_one_letter_code
_entity_poly.pdbx_strand_id
1 'polypeptide(L)'
;MRTKGGFTSKRAALQYAANPPKEEQRSPTLREYYKTYLRGDYLSLSADRQGAAEKAFERMREIADREIDALTIAQIQDVIDRNASTYYTRKDMKTVLSHCYNLAIAEKQTTVNLAKYIKLPELEEKTPEPFTDTDVKKLWEAYAKDHFIGFILTMIYTGMMPGELLKLKKDMIDFEKNEIVRGGIKTKKRKETPMVFPDFVAPVLHELCEESKSRVGNICCINKDNFYKRYYECLELAGVQKLPPYSCRHTTATALAMKNIDPFTIKEIMRHTKITTTQRYVHPDMK
;
A
#
# COMPACT_ATOMS: atom_id res chain seq x y z
N MET A 1 -10.49 48.95 4.00
CA MET A 1 -9.69 49.93 3.24
C MET A 1 -8.37 50.16 3.99
N ARG A 2 -7.22 49.86 3.41
CA ARG A 2 -5.90 50.22 4.01
C ARG A 2 -5.55 51.58 3.54
N THR A 3 -5.36 52.55 4.45
CA THR A 3 -4.88 53.90 4.15
C THR A 3 -3.35 53.90 4.20
N LYS A 4 -2.68 54.34 3.11
CA LYS A 4 -1.26 54.56 3.07
C LYS A 4 -1.01 56.08 3.20
N GLY A 5 -0.26 56.47 4.24
CA GLY A 5 0.18 57.89 4.45
C GLY A 5 1.63 58.06 3.98
N GLY A 6 2.12 59.31 3.99
CA GLY A 6 3.52 59.63 3.70
C GLY A 6 3.82 60.09 2.29
N PHE A 7 2.84 60.56 1.51
CA PHE A 7 3.05 61.12 0.19
C PHE A 7 3.63 62.54 0.28
N THR A 8 4.66 62.84 -0.48
CA THR A 8 5.35 64.14 -0.52
C THR A 8 4.57 65.21 -1.24
N SER A 9 3.48 64.87 -1.98
CA SER A 9 2.59 65.85 -2.64
C SER A 9 1.21 65.22 -2.93
N LYS A 10 0.20 66.09 -3.08
CA LYS A 10 -1.17 65.72 -3.48
C LYS A 10 -1.18 65.03 -4.85
N ARG A 11 -0.28 65.44 -5.76
CA ARG A 11 -0.16 64.82 -7.07
C ARG A 11 0.37 63.39 -6.98
N ALA A 12 1.36 63.11 -6.11
CA ALA A 12 1.88 61.78 -5.84
C ALA A 12 0.81 60.83 -5.22
N ALA A 13 0.00 61.36 -4.33
CA ALA A 13 -1.14 60.60 -3.74
C ALA A 13 -2.20 60.26 -4.79
N LEU A 14 -2.56 61.18 -5.67
CA LEU A 14 -3.50 60.95 -6.77
C LEU A 14 -2.98 59.97 -7.80
N GLN A 15 -1.70 60.05 -8.13
CA GLN A 15 -1.01 59.11 -9.06
C GLN A 15 -0.95 57.69 -8.47
N TYR A 16 -0.72 57.54 -7.15
CA TYR A 16 -0.78 56.28 -6.44
C TYR A 16 -2.20 55.71 -6.37
N ALA A 17 -3.19 56.58 -6.17
CA ALA A 17 -4.60 56.18 -6.12
C ALA A 17 -5.11 55.75 -7.52
N ALA A 18 -4.67 56.42 -8.58
CA ALA A 18 -5.02 56.09 -9.97
C ALA A 18 -4.33 54.80 -10.48
N ASN A 19 -3.09 54.52 -10.03
CA ASN A 19 -2.34 53.35 -10.35
C ASN A 19 -1.75 52.76 -9.05
N PRO A 20 -2.55 52.14 -8.19
CA PRO A 20 -1.99 51.48 -7.04
C PRO A 20 -1.03 50.39 -7.53
N PRO A 21 0.18 50.28 -6.93
CA PRO A 21 1.05 49.15 -7.26
C PRO A 21 0.23 47.87 -7.10
N LYS A 22 0.22 47.06 -8.14
CA LYS A 22 -0.38 45.72 -8.05
C LYS A 22 0.28 45.09 -6.83
N GLU A 23 -0.51 44.73 -5.81
CA GLU A 23 0.01 43.84 -4.79
C GLU A 23 0.59 42.65 -5.56
N GLU A 24 1.87 42.40 -5.44
CA GLU A 24 2.47 41.17 -5.93
C GLU A 24 1.75 40.08 -5.20
N GLN A 25 0.78 39.46 -5.87
CA GLN A 25 0.06 38.33 -5.33
C GLN A 25 1.11 37.22 -5.22
N ARG A 26 1.56 36.98 -4.00
CA ARG A 26 2.45 35.87 -3.70
C ARG A 26 1.84 34.59 -4.27
N SER A 27 2.62 33.82 -5.01
CA SER A 27 2.20 32.50 -5.46
C SER A 27 1.95 31.58 -4.26
N PRO A 28 0.90 30.76 -4.32
CA PRO A 28 0.64 29.82 -3.24
C PRO A 28 1.81 28.85 -3.04
N THR A 29 2.03 28.46 -1.79
CA THR A 29 3.09 27.53 -1.42
C THR A 29 2.71 26.09 -1.72
N LEU A 30 3.71 25.20 -1.76
CA LEU A 30 3.49 23.76 -1.87
C LEU A 30 2.57 23.25 -0.74
N ARG A 31 2.70 23.78 0.49
CA ARG A 31 1.84 23.45 1.63
C ARG A 31 0.37 23.87 1.40
N GLU A 32 0.13 25.00 0.78
CA GLU A 32 -1.21 25.47 0.50
C GLU A 32 -1.90 24.55 -0.53
N TYR A 33 -1.20 24.11 -1.57
CA TYR A 33 -1.68 23.11 -2.51
C TYR A 33 -1.87 21.73 -1.88
N TYR A 34 -1.00 21.33 -0.96
CA TYR A 34 -1.19 20.10 -0.22
C TYR A 34 -2.45 20.13 0.63
N LYS A 35 -2.75 21.26 1.31
CA LYS A 35 -4.01 21.43 2.04
C LYS A 35 -5.24 21.33 1.12
N THR A 36 -5.14 21.85 -0.09
CA THR A 36 -6.22 21.72 -1.10
C THR A 36 -6.38 20.27 -1.53
N TYR A 37 -5.26 19.56 -1.79
CA TYR A 37 -5.27 18.12 -2.09
C TYR A 37 -5.92 17.30 -0.98
N LEU A 38 -5.66 17.59 0.30
CA LEU A 38 -6.27 16.90 1.44
C LEU A 38 -7.81 17.06 1.50
N ARG A 39 -8.36 18.10 0.90
CA ARG A 39 -9.82 18.36 0.83
C ARG A 39 -10.50 17.76 -0.40
N GLY A 40 -9.73 17.26 -1.35
CA GLY A 40 -10.19 16.71 -2.63
C GLY A 40 -9.82 15.24 -2.79
N ASP A 41 -8.94 14.95 -3.77
CA ASP A 41 -8.57 13.60 -4.21
C ASP A 41 -8.11 12.68 -3.06
N TYR A 42 -7.46 13.23 -2.05
CA TYR A 42 -7.00 12.50 -0.88
C TYR A 42 -8.14 11.75 -0.16
N LEU A 43 -9.34 12.33 -0.05
CA LEU A 43 -10.47 11.72 0.65
C LEU A 43 -10.98 10.44 -0.03
N SER A 44 -10.72 10.28 -1.32
CA SER A 44 -11.07 9.07 -2.08
C SER A 44 -10.09 7.91 -1.86
N LEU A 45 -8.95 8.15 -1.22
CA LEU A 45 -7.91 7.15 -0.98
C LEU A 45 -8.27 6.22 0.17
N SER A 46 -7.75 4.98 0.13
CA SER A 46 -7.77 4.10 1.30
C SER A 46 -6.90 4.66 2.43
N ALA A 47 -7.19 4.29 3.69
CA ALA A 47 -6.44 4.74 4.88
C ALA A 47 -4.91 4.51 4.74
N ASP A 48 -4.49 3.36 4.19
CA ASP A 48 -3.06 3.08 3.95
C ASP A 48 -2.44 4.08 2.97
N ARG A 49 -3.17 4.45 1.92
CA ARG A 49 -2.70 5.43 0.92
C ARG A 49 -2.73 6.86 1.46
N GLN A 50 -3.69 7.18 2.31
CA GLN A 50 -3.73 8.45 3.03
C GLN A 50 -2.48 8.58 3.93
N GLY A 51 -2.20 7.58 4.76
CA GLY A 51 -1.00 7.58 5.61
C GLY A 51 0.32 7.61 4.81
N ALA A 52 0.37 6.98 3.61
CA ALA A 52 1.53 7.08 2.74
C ALA A 52 1.71 8.51 2.18
N ALA A 53 0.62 9.18 1.78
CA ALA A 53 0.65 10.56 1.28
C ALA A 53 1.08 11.55 2.38
N GLU A 54 0.60 11.39 3.60
CA GLU A 54 0.99 12.21 4.75
C GLU A 54 2.49 12.08 5.06
N LYS A 55 2.98 10.84 5.15
CA LYS A 55 4.41 10.56 5.37
C LYS A 55 5.28 11.10 4.21
N ALA A 56 4.79 11.01 2.98
CA ALA A 56 5.48 11.55 1.82
C ALA A 56 5.58 13.08 1.90
N PHE A 57 4.50 13.78 2.26
CA PHE A 57 4.54 15.23 2.41
C PHE A 57 5.44 15.67 3.57
N GLU A 58 5.39 14.98 4.71
CA GLU A 58 6.25 15.28 5.87
C GLU A 58 7.76 15.20 5.49
N ARG A 59 8.14 14.28 4.62
CA ARG A 59 9.52 14.18 4.10
C ARG A 59 9.92 15.36 3.20
N MET A 60 8.96 16.14 2.73
CA MET A 60 9.19 17.32 1.89
C MET A 60 9.01 18.65 2.65
N ARG A 61 8.93 18.60 3.99
CA ARG A 61 8.71 19.79 4.84
C ARG A 61 9.67 20.95 4.59
N GLU A 62 10.91 20.66 4.16
CA GLU A 62 11.95 21.66 3.88
C GLU A 62 11.57 22.61 2.74
N ILE A 63 10.78 22.13 1.77
CA ILE A 63 10.29 22.91 0.63
C ILE A 63 8.80 23.25 0.72
N ALA A 64 8.13 22.82 1.77
CA ALA A 64 6.68 22.93 1.89
C ALA A 64 6.19 24.39 1.89
N ASP A 65 6.94 25.30 2.48
CA ASP A 65 6.56 26.71 2.62
C ASP A 65 7.14 27.61 1.51
N ARG A 66 7.72 27.00 0.47
CA ARG A 66 8.18 27.73 -0.72
C ARG A 66 7.03 27.86 -1.72
N GLU A 67 7.03 28.96 -2.45
CA GLU A 67 6.11 29.21 -3.58
C GLU A 67 6.31 28.13 -4.64
N ILE A 68 5.21 27.59 -5.19
CA ILE A 68 5.27 26.39 -6.05
C ILE A 68 5.94 26.68 -7.39
N ASP A 69 5.84 27.90 -7.90
CA ASP A 69 6.46 28.37 -9.14
C ASP A 69 7.95 28.74 -8.95
N ALA A 70 8.38 29.01 -7.71
CA ALA A 70 9.79 29.29 -7.37
C ALA A 70 10.62 28.02 -7.12
N LEU A 71 9.98 26.82 -7.06
CA LEU A 71 10.67 25.55 -6.89
C LEU A 71 11.36 25.12 -8.19
N THR A 72 12.56 24.59 -8.07
CA THR A 72 13.30 24.00 -9.20
C THR A 72 13.36 22.48 -9.10
N ILE A 73 13.53 21.81 -10.26
CA ILE A 73 13.68 20.34 -10.31
C ILE A 73 14.84 19.89 -9.43
N ALA A 74 15.96 20.60 -9.44
CA ALA A 74 17.15 20.26 -8.65
C ALA A 74 16.86 20.27 -7.14
N GLN A 75 16.14 21.30 -6.65
CA GLN A 75 15.77 21.39 -5.23
C GLN A 75 14.82 20.28 -4.81
N ILE A 76 13.83 19.96 -5.63
CA ILE A 76 12.87 18.90 -5.35
C ILE A 76 13.58 17.54 -5.36
N GLN A 77 14.44 17.29 -6.36
CA GLN A 77 15.20 16.04 -6.49
C GLN A 77 16.12 15.84 -5.27
N ASP A 78 16.86 16.88 -4.87
CA ASP A 78 17.75 16.82 -3.70
C ASP A 78 17.01 16.49 -2.41
N VAL A 79 15.84 17.09 -2.16
CA VAL A 79 15.00 16.77 -0.98
C VAL A 79 14.50 15.33 -1.04
N ILE A 80 14.08 14.84 -2.20
CA ILE A 80 13.64 13.45 -2.37
C ILE A 80 14.79 12.48 -2.12
N ASP A 81 15.97 12.75 -2.67
CA ASP A 81 17.13 11.86 -2.57
C ASP A 81 17.66 11.77 -1.15
N ARG A 82 17.64 12.88 -0.39
CA ARG A 82 18.06 12.89 1.02
C ARG A 82 17.03 12.24 1.96
N ASN A 83 15.73 12.40 1.70
CA ASN A 83 14.68 12.00 2.63
C ASN A 83 13.99 10.67 2.29
N ALA A 84 14.40 9.99 1.21
CA ALA A 84 13.81 8.71 0.79
C ALA A 84 14.87 7.74 0.24
N SER A 85 15.03 6.60 0.91
CA SER A 85 15.99 5.55 0.52
C SER A 85 15.42 4.53 -0.47
N THR A 86 14.08 4.35 -0.52
CA THR A 86 13.46 3.31 -1.35
C THR A 86 12.71 3.90 -2.55
N TYR A 87 12.63 3.12 -3.62
CA TYR A 87 11.82 3.46 -4.80
C TYR A 87 10.39 3.85 -4.45
N TYR A 88 9.71 3.07 -3.59
CA TYR A 88 8.31 3.31 -3.27
C TYR A 88 8.09 4.59 -2.47
N THR A 89 8.99 4.89 -1.52
CA THR A 89 8.94 6.15 -0.77
C THR A 89 9.12 7.37 -1.69
N ARG A 90 10.10 7.31 -2.62
CA ARG A 90 10.32 8.36 -3.62
C ARG A 90 9.11 8.51 -4.55
N LYS A 91 8.51 7.40 -4.97
CA LYS A 91 7.32 7.39 -5.81
C LYS A 91 6.12 8.02 -5.10
N ASP A 92 5.92 7.77 -3.81
CA ASP A 92 4.84 8.39 -3.05
C ASP A 92 5.05 9.91 -2.93
N MET A 93 6.29 10.39 -2.67
CA MET A 93 6.63 11.82 -2.69
C MET A 93 6.36 12.45 -4.06
N LYS A 94 6.81 11.81 -5.15
CA LYS A 94 6.54 12.24 -6.53
C LYS A 94 5.04 12.31 -6.82
N THR A 95 4.25 11.37 -6.31
CA THR A 95 2.80 11.33 -6.50
C THR A 95 2.12 12.52 -5.82
N VAL A 96 2.44 12.80 -4.56
CA VAL A 96 1.89 13.96 -3.82
C VAL A 96 2.26 15.27 -4.51
N LEU A 97 3.53 15.44 -4.90
CA LEU A 97 3.97 16.60 -5.66
C LEU A 97 3.19 16.77 -6.96
N SER A 98 2.96 15.67 -7.68
CA SER A 98 2.20 15.71 -8.94
C SER A 98 0.76 16.19 -8.75
N HIS A 99 0.08 15.81 -7.65
CA HIS A 99 -1.23 16.34 -7.32
C HIS A 99 -1.17 17.86 -7.04
N CYS A 100 -0.20 18.31 -6.23
CA CYS A 100 -0.02 19.72 -5.93
C CYS A 100 0.25 20.55 -7.21
N TYR A 101 1.14 20.10 -8.09
CA TYR A 101 1.41 20.77 -9.36
C TYR A 101 0.20 20.77 -10.31
N ASN A 102 -0.58 19.70 -10.37
CA ASN A 102 -1.80 19.66 -11.19
C ASN A 102 -2.83 20.71 -10.73
N LEU A 103 -2.99 20.89 -9.39
CA LEU A 103 -3.83 21.95 -8.83
C LEU A 103 -3.27 23.33 -9.21
N ALA A 104 -1.96 23.57 -9.06
CA ALA A 104 -1.33 24.82 -9.41
C ALA A 104 -1.46 25.17 -10.91
N ILE A 105 -1.42 24.17 -11.79
CA ILE A 105 -1.68 24.33 -13.23
C ILE A 105 -3.14 24.70 -13.48
N ALA A 106 -4.09 24.05 -12.80
CA ALA A 106 -5.50 24.36 -12.94
C ALA A 106 -5.82 25.80 -12.50
N GLU A 107 -5.11 26.32 -11.49
CA GLU A 107 -5.20 27.70 -11.00
C GLU A 107 -4.29 28.69 -11.76
N LYS A 108 -3.60 28.25 -12.83
CA LYS A 108 -2.71 29.06 -13.68
C LYS A 108 -1.52 29.69 -12.93
N GLN A 109 -1.10 29.13 -11.81
CA GLN A 109 0.09 29.55 -11.05
C GLN A 109 1.38 29.03 -11.66
N THR A 110 1.30 27.91 -12.38
CA THR A 110 2.41 27.36 -13.17
C THR A 110 1.88 26.68 -14.44
N THR A 111 2.73 26.47 -15.42
CA THR A 111 2.39 25.78 -16.67
C THR A 111 2.95 24.37 -16.74
N VAL A 112 3.87 24.01 -15.82
CA VAL A 112 4.62 22.76 -15.85
C VAL A 112 4.50 22.00 -14.54
N ASN A 113 4.20 20.70 -14.64
CA ASN A 113 4.25 19.80 -13.50
C ASN A 113 5.69 19.26 -13.35
N LEU A 114 6.49 19.89 -12.46
CA LEU A 114 7.88 19.51 -12.23
C LEU A 114 8.05 18.10 -11.68
N ALA A 115 7.02 17.54 -11.01
CA ALA A 115 7.08 16.18 -10.51
C ALA A 115 7.29 15.14 -11.64
N LYS A 116 6.89 15.43 -12.87
CA LYS A 116 7.10 14.53 -14.02
C LYS A 116 8.58 14.27 -14.30
N TYR A 117 9.45 15.25 -14.04
CA TYR A 117 10.88 15.20 -14.32
C TYR A 117 11.72 14.61 -13.20
N ILE A 118 11.10 14.32 -12.04
CA ILE A 118 11.78 13.67 -10.92
C ILE A 118 12.20 12.26 -11.32
N LYS A 119 13.49 11.98 -11.19
CA LYS A 119 14.06 10.66 -11.45
C LYS A 119 13.83 9.74 -10.25
N LEU A 120 13.37 8.55 -10.53
CA LEU A 120 13.28 7.47 -9.55
C LEU A 120 14.43 6.49 -9.80
N PRO A 121 14.97 5.83 -8.75
CA PRO A 121 15.94 4.76 -8.95
C PRO A 121 15.29 3.60 -9.70
N GLU A 122 16.08 2.71 -10.26
CA GLU A 122 15.56 1.47 -10.82
C GLU A 122 14.85 0.65 -9.74
N LEU A 123 13.72 0.07 -10.11
CA LEU A 123 12.99 -0.83 -9.24
C LEU A 123 13.65 -2.21 -9.34
N GLU A 124 14.38 -2.62 -8.30
CA GLU A 124 14.78 -4.01 -8.16
C GLU A 124 13.51 -4.86 -7.92
N GLU A 125 13.04 -5.52 -8.96
CA GLU A 125 11.97 -6.51 -8.84
C GLU A 125 12.51 -7.76 -8.14
N LYS A 126 12.38 -7.81 -6.82
CA LYS A 126 12.61 -9.06 -6.07
C LYS A 126 11.50 -10.03 -6.43
N THR A 127 11.85 -11.14 -7.04
CA THR A 127 10.91 -12.25 -7.25
C THR A 127 10.62 -12.86 -5.87
N PRO A 128 9.37 -12.87 -5.42
CA PRO A 128 9.06 -13.47 -4.14
C PRO A 128 9.28 -14.98 -4.20
N GLU A 129 10.02 -15.51 -3.25
CA GLU A 129 10.29 -16.94 -3.15
C GLU A 129 9.10 -17.65 -2.47
N PRO A 130 8.62 -18.78 -3.03
CA PRO A 130 7.67 -19.65 -2.36
C PRO A 130 8.37 -20.51 -1.31
N PHE A 131 7.63 -20.99 -0.33
CA PHE A 131 8.08 -22.11 0.51
C PHE A 131 8.20 -23.38 -0.33
N THR A 132 9.25 -24.15 -0.08
CA THR A 132 9.42 -25.46 -0.71
C THR A 132 8.48 -26.49 -0.09
N ASP A 133 8.25 -27.64 -0.77
CA ASP A 133 7.46 -28.74 -0.21
C ASP A 133 8.07 -29.24 1.11
N THR A 134 9.41 -29.23 1.22
CA THR A 134 10.11 -29.57 2.46
C THR A 134 9.82 -28.57 3.57
N ASP A 135 9.75 -27.28 3.28
CA ASP A 135 9.39 -26.25 4.27
C ASP A 135 7.95 -26.43 4.74
N VAL A 136 7.02 -26.67 3.81
CA VAL A 136 5.61 -26.90 4.14
C VAL A 136 5.46 -28.15 5.03
N LYS A 137 6.21 -29.23 4.74
CA LYS A 137 6.23 -30.41 5.59
C LYS A 137 6.72 -30.11 7.00
N LYS A 138 7.82 -29.37 7.14
CA LYS A 138 8.33 -28.95 8.46
C LYS A 138 7.35 -28.06 9.21
N LEU A 139 6.59 -27.20 8.53
CA LEU A 139 5.53 -26.41 9.14
C LEU A 139 4.42 -27.32 9.72
N TRP A 140 4.02 -28.36 9.00
CA TRP A 140 3.07 -29.36 9.51
C TRP A 140 3.61 -30.12 10.72
N GLU A 141 4.88 -30.55 10.71
CA GLU A 141 5.52 -31.21 11.85
C GLU A 141 5.62 -30.29 13.08
N ALA A 142 5.86 -29.00 12.86
CA ALA A 142 5.95 -28.01 13.94
C ALA A 142 4.58 -27.55 14.44
N TYR A 143 3.49 -27.75 13.71
CA TYR A 143 2.13 -27.36 14.09
C TYR A 143 1.71 -27.95 15.44
N ALA A 144 2.07 -29.21 15.73
CA ALA A 144 1.80 -29.86 17.01
C ALA A 144 2.52 -29.18 18.21
N LYS A 145 3.56 -28.37 17.95
CA LYS A 145 4.31 -27.65 18.99
C LYS A 145 3.78 -26.22 19.20
N ASP A 146 3.25 -25.61 18.16
CA ASP A 146 2.71 -24.27 18.22
C ASP A 146 1.56 -24.11 17.19
N HIS A 147 0.34 -24.08 17.69
CA HIS A 147 -0.88 -23.98 16.87
C HIS A 147 -0.98 -22.66 16.09
N PHE A 148 -0.18 -21.64 16.44
CA PHE A 148 -0.10 -20.41 15.64
C PHE A 148 0.37 -20.68 14.20
N ILE A 149 1.12 -21.76 13.96
CA ILE A 149 1.53 -22.22 12.62
C ILE A 149 0.31 -22.53 11.76
N GLY A 150 -0.83 -22.87 12.34
CA GLY A 150 -2.10 -23.05 11.65
C GLY A 150 -2.53 -21.83 10.82
N PHE A 151 -2.20 -20.61 11.27
CA PHE A 151 -2.44 -19.40 10.46
C PHE A 151 -1.54 -19.36 9.22
N ILE A 152 -0.30 -19.83 9.32
CA ILE A 152 0.64 -19.92 8.19
C ILE A 152 0.15 -20.94 7.18
N LEU A 153 -0.24 -22.14 7.65
CA LEU A 153 -0.81 -23.20 6.81
C LEU A 153 -2.10 -22.75 6.13
N THR A 154 -2.98 -22.07 6.85
CA THR A 154 -4.19 -21.46 6.27
C THR A 154 -3.84 -20.51 5.12
N MET A 155 -2.86 -19.63 5.30
CA MET A 155 -2.43 -18.72 4.21
C MET A 155 -1.83 -19.48 3.02
N ILE A 156 -1.05 -20.53 3.24
CA ILE A 156 -0.44 -21.35 2.19
C ILE A 156 -1.51 -22.08 1.37
N TYR A 157 -2.54 -22.61 2.00
CA TYR A 157 -3.54 -23.44 1.30
C TYR A 157 -4.73 -22.66 0.74
N THR A 158 -4.98 -21.45 1.23
CA THR A 158 -6.04 -20.57 0.70
C THR A 158 -5.53 -19.47 -0.23
N GLY A 159 -4.23 -19.22 -0.24
CA GLY A 159 -3.64 -18.05 -0.90
C GLY A 159 -4.07 -16.71 -0.29
N MET A 160 -4.56 -16.71 0.95
CA MET A 160 -4.99 -15.54 1.70
C MET A 160 -3.82 -14.61 1.98
N MET A 161 -4.08 -13.30 1.91
CA MET A 161 -3.10 -12.30 2.33
C MET A 161 -3.12 -12.14 3.86
N PRO A 162 -1.99 -11.76 4.51
CA PRO A 162 -1.95 -11.55 5.95
C PRO A 162 -3.03 -10.58 6.46
N GLY A 163 -3.30 -9.50 5.71
CA GLY A 163 -4.36 -8.56 6.08
C GLY A 163 -5.79 -9.13 5.97
N GLU A 164 -6.01 -10.14 5.12
CA GLU A 164 -7.28 -10.87 5.03
C GLU A 164 -7.42 -11.82 6.20
N LEU A 165 -6.35 -12.54 6.55
CA LEU A 165 -6.31 -13.43 7.71
C LEU A 165 -6.61 -12.69 9.02
N LEU A 166 -5.99 -11.52 9.24
CA LEU A 166 -6.22 -10.71 10.44
C LEU A 166 -7.67 -10.19 10.57
N LYS A 167 -8.45 -10.23 9.50
CA LYS A 167 -9.87 -9.85 9.48
C LYS A 167 -10.81 -11.04 9.35
N LEU A 168 -10.27 -12.25 9.27
CA LEU A 168 -11.06 -13.47 9.12
C LEU A 168 -11.85 -13.74 10.40
N LYS A 169 -13.16 -13.95 10.24
CA LYS A 169 -14.09 -14.28 11.32
C LYS A 169 -14.61 -15.69 11.18
N LYS A 170 -15.04 -16.28 12.30
CA LYS A 170 -15.62 -17.61 12.37
C LYS A 170 -16.84 -17.76 11.44
N ASP A 171 -17.71 -16.73 11.37
CA ASP A 171 -18.92 -16.72 10.53
C ASP A 171 -18.64 -16.56 9.02
N MET A 172 -17.38 -16.40 8.64
CA MET A 172 -16.96 -16.36 7.24
C MET A 172 -16.54 -17.73 6.72
N ILE A 173 -16.38 -18.74 7.57
CA ILE A 173 -15.90 -20.07 7.21
C ILE A 173 -17.08 -21.01 7.06
N ASP A 174 -17.30 -21.51 5.86
CA ASP A 174 -18.27 -22.55 5.53
C ASP A 174 -17.53 -23.90 5.47
N PHE A 175 -17.63 -24.68 6.55
CA PHE A 175 -16.98 -25.98 6.65
C PHE A 175 -17.66 -27.08 5.83
N GLU A 176 -18.94 -26.90 5.46
CA GLU A 176 -19.65 -27.87 4.62
C GLU A 176 -19.16 -27.79 3.17
N LYS A 177 -18.84 -26.57 2.71
CA LYS A 177 -18.34 -26.31 1.35
C LYS A 177 -16.83 -26.15 1.26
N ASN A 178 -16.12 -26.16 2.39
CA ASN A 178 -14.69 -25.84 2.48
C ASN A 178 -14.34 -24.48 1.82
N GLU A 179 -15.13 -23.46 2.16
CA GLU A 179 -15.01 -22.12 1.59
C GLU A 179 -14.90 -21.05 2.69
N ILE A 180 -14.15 -19.99 2.40
CA ILE A 180 -14.13 -18.77 3.18
C ILE A 180 -14.82 -17.70 2.36
N VAL A 181 -16.01 -17.27 2.80
CA VAL A 181 -16.81 -16.25 2.13
C VAL A 181 -16.47 -14.86 2.69
N ARG A 182 -16.62 -13.81 1.86
CA ARG A 182 -16.38 -12.40 2.26
C ARG A 182 -14.98 -12.11 2.83
N GLY A 183 -14.04 -13.03 2.70
CA GLY A 183 -12.70 -12.91 3.28
C GLY A 183 -11.76 -11.91 2.58
N GLY A 184 -12.11 -11.39 1.41
CA GLY A 184 -11.30 -10.44 0.66
C GLY A 184 -11.50 -8.99 1.10
N ILE A 185 -10.44 -8.18 1.08
CA ILE A 185 -10.50 -6.78 1.55
C ILE A 185 -10.15 -5.73 0.50
N LYS A 186 -9.38 -6.08 -0.54
CA LYS A 186 -8.74 -5.08 -1.40
C LYS A 186 -9.57 -4.64 -2.61
N THR A 187 -10.30 -5.54 -3.27
CA THR A 187 -11.08 -5.25 -4.48
C THR A 187 -12.46 -5.88 -4.38
N LYS A 188 -13.44 -5.36 -5.16
CA LYS A 188 -14.80 -5.91 -5.22
C LYS A 188 -14.76 -7.41 -5.54
N LYS A 189 -14.03 -7.82 -6.59
CA LYS A 189 -13.85 -9.23 -6.95
C LYS A 189 -13.36 -10.08 -5.78
N ARG A 190 -12.35 -9.61 -5.03
CA ARG A 190 -11.81 -10.37 -3.88
C ARG A 190 -12.79 -10.48 -2.71
N LYS A 191 -13.68 -9.51 -2.55
CA LYS A 191 -14.71 -9.53 -1.50
C LYS A 191 -15.83 -10.52 -1.82
N GLU A 192 -16.17 -10.66 -3.10
CA GLU A 192 -17.30 -11.45 -3.58
C GLU A 192 -16.93 -12.90 -3.94
N THR A 193 -15.65 -13.16 -4.31
CA THR A 193 -15.19 -14.50 -4.67
C THR A 193 -14.75 -15.25 -3.41
N PRO A 194 -15.37 -16.41 -3.10
CA PRO A 194 -14.95 -17.27 -2.00
C PRO A 194 -13.49 -17.74 -2.17
N MET A 195 -12.86 -18.08 -1.07
CA MET A 195 -11.59 -18.81 -1.04
C MET A 195 -11.86 -20.24 -0.66
N VAL A 196 -11.42 -21.17 -1.48
CA VAL A 196 -11.52 -22.59 -1.17
C VAL A 196 -10.32 -23.07 -0.38
N PHE A 197 -10.51 -24.06 0.47
CA PHE A 197 -9.44 -24.77 1.17
C PHE A 197 -9.62 -26.28 1.08
N PRO A 198 -8.52 -27.06 1.09
CA PRO A 198 -8.60 -28.52 1.07
C PRO A 198 -9.17 -29.10 2.36
N ASP A 199 -9.84 -30.26 2.31
CA ASP A 199 -10.45 -30.95 3.44
C ASP A 199 -9.49 -31.13 4.63
N PHE A 200 -8.23 -31.46 4.35
CA PHE A 200 -7.23 -31.67 5.40
C PHE A 200 -6.81 -30.40 6.16
N VAL A 201 -7.22 -29.22 5.69
CA VAL A 201 -7.01 -27.92 6.38
C VAL A 201 -8.20 -27.59 7.29
N ALA A 202 -9.37 -28.19 7.07
CA ALA A 202 -10.55 -27.94 7.89
C ALA A 202 -10.31 -28.15 9.40
N PRO A 203 -9.65 -29.25 9.87
CA PRO A 203 -9.34 -29.41 11.28
C PRO A 203 -8.50 -28.27 11.86
N VAL A 204 -7.51 -27.78 11.13
CA VAL A 204 -6.68 -26.62 11.54
C VAL A 204 -7.53 -25.38 11.74
N LEU A 205 -8.43 -25.08 10.79
CA LEU A 205 -9.35 -23.95 10.90
C LEU A 205 -10.33 -24.10 12.06
N HIS A 206 -10.82 -25.33 12.33
CA HIS A 206 -11.66 -25.63 13.50
C HIS A 206 -10.94 -25.31 14.81
N GLU A 207 -9.72 -25.82 15.00
CA GLU A 207 -8.90 -25.55 16.19
C GLU A 207 -8.66 -24.05 16.39
N LEU A 208 -8.26 -23.34 15.33
CA LEU A 208 -8.08 -21.89 15.38
C LEU A 208 -9.36 -21.13 15.75
N CYS A 209 -10.52 -21.63 15.29
CA CYS A 209 -11.82 -21.07 15.68
C CYS A 209 -12.15 -21.33 17.16
N GLU A 210 -11.86 -22.52 17.67
CA GLU A 210 -12.12 -22.88 19.08
C GLU A 210 -11.20 -22.11 20.03
N GLU A 211 -9.91 -22.02 19.71
CA GLU A 211 -8.92 -21.30 20.52
C GLU A 211 -9.13 -19.79 20.54
N SER A 212 -9.83 -19.25 19.54
CA SER A 212 -10.08 -17.80 19.47
C SER A 212 -10.97 -17.31 20.60
N LYS A 213 -10.41 -16.40 21.42
CA LYS A 213 -11.07 -15.69 22.52
C LYS A 213 -11.75 -14.38 22.06
N SER A 214 -11.92 -14.16 20.76
CA SER A 214 -12.51 -12.92 20.22
C SER A 214 -13.99 -12.80 20.54
N ARG A 215 -14.39 -11.68 21.16
CA ARG A 215 -15.81 -11.31 21.35
C ARG A 215 -16.51 -10.91 20.04
N VAL A 216 -15.75 -10.50 19.03
CA VAL A 216 -16.25 -10.06 17.72
C VAL A 216 -16.07 -11.10 16.62
N GLY A 217 -15.66 -12.33 17.00
CA GLY A 217 -15.58 -13.49 16.13
C GLY A 217 -14.31 -13.60 15.28
N ASN A 218 -13.31 -12.72 15.42
CA ASN A 218 -12.05 -12.86 14.68
C ASN A 218 -11.31 -14.13 15.11
N ILE A 219 -10.77 -14.90 14.17
CA ILE A 219 -9.98 -16.10 14.52
C ILE A 219 -8.56 -15.72 14.95
N CYS A 220 -7.96 -14.65 14.41
CA CYS A 220 -6.69 -14.11 14.83
C CYS A 220 -6.91 -12.83 15.65
N CYS A 221 -6.54 -12.87 16.94
CA CYS A 221 -6.85 -11.83 17.92
C CYS A 221 -5.70 -10.87 18.21
N ILE A 222 -4.65 -10.86 17.40
CA ILE A 222 -3.48 -9.99 17.58
C ILE A 222 -3.39 -8.95 16.47
N ASN A 223 -2.72 -7.83 16.76
CA ASN A 223 -2.48 -6.79 15.76
C ASN A 223 -1.43 -7.23 14.73
N LYS A 224 -1.32 -6.45 13.66
CA LYS A 224 -0.43 -6.75 12.54
C LYS A 224 1.04 -6.93 12.96
N ASP A 225 1.57 -6.06 13.81
CA ASP A 225 2.98 -6.08 14.19
C ASP A 225 3.30 -7.33 15.03
N ASN A 226 2.42 -7.66 15.98
CA ASN A 226 2.54 -8.89 16.78
C ASN A 226 2.34 -10.14 15.92
N PHE A 227 1.46 -10.09 14.90
CA PHE A 227 1.31 -11.20 13.96
C PHE A 227 2.60 -11.45 13.19
N TYR A 228 3.26 -10.41 12.67
CA TYR A 228 4.53 -10.55 11.95
C TYR A 228 5.63 -11.08 12.86
N LYS A 229 5.71 -10.61 14.11
CA LYS A 229 6.66 -11.13 15.09
C LYS A 229 6.44 -12.63 15.31
N ARG A 230 5.22 -13.05 15.67
CA ARG A 230 4.86 -14.46 15.89
C ARG A 230 5.07 -15.33 14.65
N TYR A 231 4.74 -14.81 13.47
CA TYR A 231 4.98 -15.48 12.20
C TYR A 231 6.46 -15.87 12.03
N TYR A 232 7.39 -14.94 12.26
CA TYR A 232 8.81 -15.24 12.13
C TYR A 232 9.34 -16.18 13.24
N GLU A 233 8.82 -16.07 14.46
CA GLU A 233 9.11 -17.03 15.54
C GLU A 233 8.68 -18.46 15.16
N CYS A 234 7.52 -18.62 14.53
CA CYS A 234 7.05 -19.92 14.03
C CYS A 234 7.93 -20.47 12.90
N LEU A 235 8.39 -19.63 11.97
CA LEU A 235 9.33 -20.09 10.92
C LEU A 235 10.65 -20.58 11.54
N GLU A 236 11.16 -19.89 12.55
CA GLU A 236 12.36 -20.28 13.27
C GLU A 236 12.17 -21.59 14.03
N LEU A 237 11.03 -21.75 14.74
CA LEU A 237 10.66 -22.99 15.43
C LEU A 237 10.57 -24.19 14.47
N ALA A 238 10.03 -23.97 13.27
CA ALA A 238 9.93 -25.01 12.24
C ALA A 238 11.26 -25.27 11.50
N GLY A 239 12.27 -24.45 11.70
CA GLY A 239 13.56 -24.57 11.00
C GLY A 239 13.41 -24.37 9.49
N VAL A 240 12.57 -23.42 9.06
CA VAL A 240 12.33 -23.07 7.66
C VAL A 240 12.85 -21.66 7.36
N GLN A 241 13.01 -21.37 6.07
CA GLN A 241 13.52 -20.09 5.60
C GLN A 241 12.65 -18.91 6.06
N LYS A 242 13.28 -17.81 6.49
CA LYS A 242 12.58 -16.57 6.90
C LYS A 242 12.03 -15.79 5.71
N LEU A 243 11.00 -16.31 5.07
CA LEU A 243 10.29 -15.65 3.99
C LEU A 243 9.19 -14.72 4.53
N PRO A 244 8.86 -13.61 3.82
CA PRO A 244 7.80 -12.72 4.25
C PRO A 244 6.41 -13.40 4.18
N PRO A 245 5.42 -12.99 4.99
CA PRO A 245 4.09 -13.63 5.00
C PRO A 245 3.40 -13.68 3.64
N TYR A 246 3.73 -12.77 2.72
CA TYR A 246 3.21 -12.80 1.36
C TYR A 246 3.70 -14.02 0.55
N SER A 247 4.83 -14.63 0.94
CA SER A 247 5.35 -15.88 0.35
C SER A 247 4.38 -17.06 0.50
N CYS A 248 3.54 -17.09 1.53
CA CYS A 248 2.48 -18.10 1.64
C CYS A 248 1.58 -18.11 0.40
N ARG A 249 1.17 -16.93 -0.06
CA ARG A 249 0.35 -16.79 -1.27
C ARG A 249 1.13 -17.15 -2.55
N HIS A 250 2.43 -16.85 -2.60
CA HIS A 250 3.29 -17.29 -3.70
C HIS A 250 3.40 -18.82 -3.73
N THR A 251 3.52 -19.47 -2.58
CA THR A 251 3.51 -20.93 -2.46
C THR A 251 2.24 -21.53 -3.05
N THR A 252 1.07 -20.99 -2.71
CA THR A 252 -0.20 -21.42 -3.29
C THR A 252 -0.19 -21.34 -4.82
N ALA A 253 0.18 -20.16 -5.36
CA ALA A 253 0.15 -19.94 -6.80
C ALA A 253 1.17 -20.80 -7.55
N THR A 254 2.37 -21.00 -6.99
CA THR A 254 3.41 -21.87 -7.55
C THR A 254 2.97 -23.34 -7.52
N ALA A 255 2.43 -23.81 -6.39
CA ALA A 255 1.93 -25.18 -6.27
C ALA A 255 0.82 -25.51 -7.27
N LEU A 256 -0.11 -24.57 -7.52
CA LEU A 256 -1.16 -24.72 -8.55
C LEU A 256 -0.54 -24.76 -9.96
N ALA A 257 0.43 -23.91 -10.26
CA ALA A 257 1.12 -23.89 -11.55
C ALA A 257 1.92 -25.18 -11.79
N MET A 258 2.63 -25.69 -10.79
CA MET A 258 3.38 -26.95 -10.88
C MET A 258 2.48 -28.17 -11.10
N LYS A 259 1.23 -28.11 -10.71
CA LYS A 259 0.20 -29.14 -11.00
C LYS A 259 -0.43 -28.97 -12.38
N ASN A 260 0.12 -28.14 -13.25
CA ASN A 260 -0.38 -27.84 -14.60
C ASN A 260 -1.83 -27.37 -14.63
N ILE A 261 -2.28 -26.69 -13.57
CA ILE A 261 -3.61 -26.06 -13.54
C ILE A 261 -3.63 -24.90 -14.54
N ASP A 262 -4.69 -24.81 -15.34
CA ASP A 262 -4.87 -23.75 -16.31
C ASP A 262 -4.70 -22.33 -15.69
N PRO A 263 -3.97 -21.42 -16.34
CA PRO A 263 -3.69 -20.08 -15.82
C PRO A 263 -4.93 -19.25 -15.49
N PHE A 264 -6.04 -19.44 -16.22
CA PHE A 264 -7.30 -18.73 -15.92
C PHE A 264 -7.94 -19.28 -14.65
N THR A 265 -7.88 -20.59 -14.45
CA THR A 265 -8.32 -21.25 -13.21
C THR A 265 -7.49 -20.80 -12.02
N ILE A 266 -6.15 -20.76 -12.14
CA ILE A 266 -5.27 -20.19 -11.11
C ILE A 266 -5.64 -18.74 -10.80
N LYS A 267 -5.87 -17.92 -11.85
CA LYS A 267 -6.29 -16.52 -11.67
C LYS A 267 -7.58 -16.41 -10.84
N GLU A 268 -8.57 -17.28 -11.08
CA GLU A 268 -9.82 -17.27 -10.33
C GLU A 268 -9.60 -17.73 -8.86
N ILE A 269 -8.93 -18.87 -8.63
CA ILE A 269 -8.61 -19.38 -7.29
C ILE A 269 -7.84 -18.31 -6.50
N MET A 270 -6.83 -17.71 -7.11
CA MET A 270 -6.01 -16.67 -6.49
C MET A 270 -6.70 -15.31 -6.45
N ARG A 271 -7.86 -15.15 -7.07
CA ARG A 271 -8.64 -13.90 -7.15
C ARG A 271 -7.80 -12.73 -7.69
N HIS A 272 -6.95 -13.01 -8.72
CA HIS A 272 -6.17 -11.99 -9.39
C HIS A 272 -7.06 -11.17 -10.33
N THR A 273 -6.92 -9.85 -10.30
CA THR A 273 -7.64 -8.95 -11.22
C THR A 273 -7.08 -9.02 -12.63
N LYS A 274 -5.76 -9.23 -12.76
CA LYS A 274 -5.07 -9.29 -14.06
C LYS A 274 -4.43 -10.66 -14.25
N ILE A 275 -4.55 -11.21 -15.47
CA ILE A 275 -3.90 -12.48 -15.83
C ILE A 275 -2.37 -12.39 -15.74
N THR A 276 -1.79 -11.22 -16.07
CA THR A 276 -0.36 -10.98 -15.98
C THR A 276 0.24 -11.24 -14.59
N THR A 277 -0.58 -11.16 -13.54
CA THR A 277 -0.14 -11.52 -12.18
C THR A 277 0.03 -13.03 -12.04
N THR A 278 -0.79 -13.83 -12.70
CA THR A 278 -0.75 -15.29 -12.69
C THR A 278 0.37 -15.83 -13.60
N GLN A 279 0.59 -15.19 -14.75
CA GLN A 279 1.62 -15.60 -15.72
C GLN A 279 3.03 -15.68 -15.14
N ARG A 280 3.32 -14.90 -14.09
CA ARG A 280 4.59 -14.95 -13.35
C ARG A 280 4.90 -16.32 -12.72
N TYR A 281 3.89 -17.14 -12.50
CA TYR A 281 4.01 -18.48 -11.89
C TYR A 281 4.01 -19.61 -12.93
N VAL A 282 3.41 -19.38 -14.08
CA VAL A 282 3.23 -20.39 -15.14
C VAL A 282 4.44 -20.45 -16.06
N HIS A 283 5.15 -19.32 -16.23
CA HIS A 283 6.33 -19.21 -17.09
C HIS A 283 7.46 -18.53 -16.31
N PRO A 284 8.11 -19.22 -15.34
CA PRO A 284 9.20 -18.63 -14.56
C PRO A 284 10.43 -18.27 -15.44
N ASP A 285 10.59 -18.91 -16.60
CA ASP A 285 11.75 -18.77 -17.50
C ASP A 285 11.60 -17.68 -18.57
N MET A 286 10.49 -16.96 -18.60
CA MET A 286 10.26 -15.85 -19.54
C MET A 286 10.58 -14.47 -18.95
N LYS A 287 11.63 -14.38 -18.16
CA LYS A 287 12.19 -13.10 -17.68
C LYS A 287 13.50 -12.77 -18.38
#